data_3a601e273505732217718581d008528c
#
_entry.id   3a601e273505732217718581d008528c
#
_cell.length_a   1.000
_cell.length_b   1.000
_cell.length_c   1.000
_cell.angle_alpha   90.00
_cell.angle_beta   90.00
_cell.angle_gamma   90.00
#
_symmetry.space_group_name_H-M   'P 1'
#
loop_
_entity.id
_entity.type
_entity.pdbx_description
1 polymer ?
#
loop_
_entity_poly.entity_id
_entity_poly.type
_entity_poly.pdbx_seq_one_letter_code
_entity_poly.pdbx_strand_id
1 'polypeptide(L)' 'MAIYTFRPDQGDGKSRLMRFVNLPSDLAAKMHARTVLATYPRCETVQIWDGERLVDSIAR' A
#
# COMPACT_ATOMS: atom_id res chain seq x y z
N MET A 1 7.41 -14.87 5.91
CA MET A 1 7.33 -13.39 5.81
C MET A 1 7.58 -12.98 4.37
N ALA A 2 6.88 -11.98 3.90
CA ALA A 2 7.00 -11.52 2.53
C ALA A 2 7.24 -10.01 2.52
N ILE A 3 7.93 -9.53 1.48
CA ILE A 3 8.12 -8.11 1.29
C ILE A 3 6.96 -7.58 0.44
N TYR A 4 6.17 -6.69 1.01
CA TYR A 4 5.05 -6.06 0.35
C TYR A 4 5.45 -4.68 -0.15
N THR A 5 4.98 -4.33 -1.34
CA THR A 5 5.17 -3.01 -1.90
C THR A 5 3.88 -2.22 -1.73
N PHE A 6 3.98 -1.04 -1.14
CA PHE A 6 2.86 -0.14 -0.94
C PHE A 6 3.02 1.05 -1.89
N ARG A 7 2.01 1.26 -2.73
CA ARG A 7 2.02 2.31 -3.75
C ARG A 7 0.88 3.29 -3.48
N PRO A 8 1.15 4.38 -2.75
CA PRO A 8 0.15 5.42 -2.53
C PRO A 8 -0.18 6.13 -3.84
N ASP A 9 -1.47 6.38 -4.07
CA ASP A 9 -1.96 7.04 -5.27
C ASP A 9 -2.77 8.27 -4.85
N GLN A 10 -2.47 9.41 -5.46
CA GLN A 10 -3.12 10.68 -5.18
C GLN A 10 -4.34 10.94 -6.08
N GLY A 11 -4.77 9.94 -6.83
CA GLY A 11 -5.91 10.08 -7.71
C GLY A 11 -5.58 10.58 -9.11
N ASP A 12 -4.33 10.93 -9.38
CA ASP A 12 -3.88 11.37 -10.69
C ASP A 12 -3.24 10.25 -11.52
N GLY A 13 -3.28 9.03 -11.01
CA GLY A 13 -2.68 7.86 -11.63
C GLY A 13 -1.18 7.78 -11.49
N LYS A 14 -0.56 8.68 -10.74
CA LYS A 14 0.89 8.71 -10.54
C LYS A 14 1.24 8.34 -9.12
N SER A 15 1.99 7.26 -8.97
CA SER A 15 2.54 6.85 -7.66
C SER A 15 3.90 7.49 -7.52
N ARG A 16 4.04 8.38 -6.55
CA ARG A 16 5.30 9.11 -6.32
C ARG A 16 6.19 8.43 -5.30
N LEU A 17 5.62 7.59 -4.46
CA LEU A 17 6.35 6.89 -3.42
C LEU A 17 6.02 5.42 -3.48
N MET A 18 7.04 4.60 -3.29
CA MET A 18 6.87 3.17 -3.10
C MET A 18 7.56 2.80 -1.79
N ARG A 19 6.87 2.05 -0.96
CA ARG A 19 7.43 1.55 0.29
C ARG A 19 7.48 0.04 0.27
N PHE A 20 8.59 -0.49 0.76
CA PHE A 20 8.81 -1.92 0.87
C PHE A 20 8.84 -2.28 2.34
N VAL A 21 7.93 -3.15 2.76
CA VAL A 21 7.80 -3.55 4.16
C VAL A 21 7.70 -5.05 4.24
N ASN A 22 8.49 -5.64 5.13
CA ASN A 22 8.46 -7.07 5.38
C ASN A 22 7.39 -7.37 6.41
N LEU A 23 6.35 -8.11 6.02
CA LEU A 23 5.19 -8.39 6.86
C LEU A 23 4.86 -9.88 6.83
N PRO A 24 4.23 -10.39 7.91
CA PRO A 24 3.99 -11.83 8.03
C PRO A 24 2.81 -12.35 7.20
N SER A 25 1.88 -11.50 6.78
CA SER A 25 0.66 -11.97 6.10
C SER A 25 0.01 -10.85 5.30
N ASP A 26 -0.91 -11.23 4.40
CA ASP A 26 -1.70 -10.27 3.65
C ASP A 26 -2.57 -9.41 4.56
N LEU A 27 -3.09 -9.98 5.64
CA LEU A 27 -3.88 -9.22 6.61
C LEU A 27 -3.05 -8.12 7.26
N ALA A 28 -1.82 -8.44 7.66
CA ALA A 28 -0.91 -7.45 8.23
C ALA A 28 -0.61 -6.34 7.21
N ALA A 29 -0.48 -6.70 5.94
CA ALA A 29 -0.26 -5.73 4.88
C ALA A 29 -1.45 -4.78 4.73
N LYS A 30 -2.68 -5.30 4.79
CA LYS A 30 -3.88 -4.47 4.71
C LYS A 30 -3.98 -3.49 5.88
N MET A 31 -3.64 -3.94 7.08
CA MET A 31 -3.61 -3.09 8.27
C MET A 31 -2.55 -1.99 8.13
N HIS A 32 -1.39 -2.35 7.62
CA HIS A 32 -0.32 -1.38 7.40
C HIS A 32 -0.72 -0.33 6.35
N ALA A 33 -1.46 -0.73 5.32
CA ALA A 33 -1.94 0.18 4.29
C ALA A 33 -2.83 1.29 4.87
N ARG A 34 -3.63 0.98 5.87
CA ARG A 34 -4.44 2.00 6.56
C ARG A 34 -3.58 3.02 7.26
N THR A 35 -2.47 2.59 7.84
CA THR A 35 -1.50 3.49 8.46
C THR A 35 -0.85 4.38 7.40
N VAL A 36 -0.53 3.83 6.23
CA VAL A 36 0.01 4.60 5.11
C VAL A 36 -0.98 5.67 4.67
N LEU A 37 -2.26 5.33 4.53
CA LEU A 37 -3.29 6.30 4.18
C LEU A 37 -3.38 7.44 5.20
N ALA A 38 -3.30 7.12 6.48
CA ALA A 38 -3.33 8.13 7.54
C ALA A 38 -2.10 9.02 7.54
N THR A 39 -0.94 8.46 7.16
CA THR A 39 0.32 9.20 7.12
C THR A 39 0.37 10.19 5.94
N TYR A 40 -0.27 9.83 4.82
CA TYR A 40 -0.26 10.66 3.62
C TYR A 40 -1.68 11.18 3.33
N PRO A 41 -2.04 12.36 3.85
CA PRO A 41 -3.42 12.85 3.75
C PRO A 41 -3.88 13.14 2.31
N ARG A 42 -2.95 13.34 1.38
CA ARG A 42 -3.29 13.57 -0.04
C ARG A 42 -3.50 12.26 -0.80
N CYS A 43 -3.20 11.13 -0.18
CA CYS A 43 -3.34 9.84 -0.81
C CYS A 43 -4.81 9.40 -0.76
N GLU A 44 -5.37 9.03 -1.91
CA GLU A 44 -6.76 8.54 -1.98
C GLU A 44 -6.83 7.02 -1.86
N THR A 45 -5.85 6.33 -2.43
CA THR A 45 -5.79 4.87 -2.38
C THR A 45 -4.35 4.41 -2.17
N VAL A 46 -4.22 3.22 -1.59
CA VAL A 46 -2.93 2.54 -1.47
C VAL A 46 -3.08 1.16 -2.08
N GLN A 47 -2.24 0.86 -3.06
CA GLN A 47 -2.15 -0.48 -3.64
C GLN A 47 -1.12 -1.29 -2.86
N ILE A 48 -1.45 -2.54 -2.60
CA ILE A 48 -0.59 -3.47 -1.88
C ILE A 48 -0.17 -4.56 -2.86
N TRP A 49 1.12 -4.71 -3.07
CA TRP A 49 1.67 -5.69 -4.00
C TRP A 49 2.58 -6.66 -3.26
N ASP A 50 2.49 -7.94 -3.62
CA ASP A 50 3.42 -8.97 -3.21
C ASP A 50 4.17 -9.43 -4.49
N GLY A 51 5.34 -8.83 -4.72
CA GLY A 51 6.03 -9.00 -5.99
C GLY A 51 5.21 -8.47 -7.15
N GLU A 52 4.80 -9.33 -8.07
CA GLU A 52 3.97 -8.97 -9.21
C GLU A 52 2.47 -9.19 -8.94
N ARG A 53 2.12 -9.70 -7.77
CA ARG A 53 0.73 -10.00 -7.42
C ARG A 53 0.10 -8.83 -6.66
N LEU A 54 -0.99 -8.31 -7.18
CA LEU A 54 -1.78 -7.30 -6.47
C LEU A 54 -2.56 -8.00 -5.35
N VAL A 55 -2.26 -7.65 -4.12
CA VAL A 55 -2.94 -8.20 -2.95
C VAL A 55 -4.28 -7.52 -2.73
N ASP A 56 -4.27 -6.19 -2.70
CA ASP A 56 -5.48 -5.42 -2.46
C ASP A 56 -5.22 -3.95 -2.79
N SER A 57 -6.30 -3.19 -2.86
CA SER A 57 -6.26 -1.74 -3.01
C SER A 57 -7.18 -1.15 -1.96
N ILE A 58 -6.62 -0.32 -1.08
CA ILE A 58 -7.34 0.26 0.05
C ILE A 58 -7.65 1.72 -0.28
N ALA A 59 -8.93 2.07 -0.25
CA ALA A 59 -9.37 3.44 -0.47
C ALA A 59 -9.65 4.14 0.85
N ARG A 60 -9.46 5.45 0.84
CA ARG A 60 -9.79 6.30 1.97
C ARG A 60 -11.30 6.41 2.17
#